data_c7600f94484fe5039dbc9bbebc92719f
#
_entry.id   c7600f94484fe5039dbc9bbebc92719f
#
_cell.length_a   1.000
_cell.length_b   1.000
_cell.length_c   1.000
_cell.angle_alpha   90.00
_cell.angle_beta   90.00
_cell.angle_gamma   90.00
#
_symmetry.space_group_name_H-M   'P 1'
#
loop_
_entity.id
_entity.type
_entity.pdbx_description
1 polymer ?
#
loop_
_entity_poly.entity_id
_entity_poly.type
_entity_poly.pdbx_seq_one_letter_code
_entity_poly.pdbx_strand_id
1 'polypeptide(L)'
;MKKITFLILTLFFTFQALSQNETDALRYSQHNIFGTTKFTSMGGSFGALGADFSCLSYNPAGISLYQNSELTISPNITNITTTSYLNSNKNTNYTLSGNFSNLGYITSASNNNKQWTRINWGAGFNLTSDFKNAYIIQSENNYSSLSDLLLEQANGNTIDNLNSFGAGPAFWSDLIDLENNLVDTITNWYAFDNGNYISNVNSLSNKTQTKSIVSDGEMGEAVFSMGTTYEDKIYIGATIGIPTIEYRQISTYTENRFEDTSFSVNNFTYNEDLLAYGSGVNIKIGGIIRIGENTKIGGAVHSPSYISIEEEYTTSIQTEFNNGTSISESSPLGYFNYNIITPWKAIASISTILNKESSILPKIILNADIEQTDYSFTRMYSDYYQFSDENEAINTLYGTATNIRIGGETLIYPFKIRAGYALYGSPLKDFAEYQNVTYSCGLGVDFSNVFFDIGYSINHNKTNESMYNPDEEPNAILNSKRAQAICTFGFRF
;
A
#
# COMPACT_ATOMS: atom_id res chain seq x y z
N MET A 1 31.52 20.71 50.99
CA MET A 1 30.15 20.17 51.01
C MET A 1 29.62 20.29 49.58
N LYS A 2 29.67 19.18 48.80
CA LYS A 2 29.15 19.11 47.41
C LYS A 2 27.70 18.64 47.51
N LYS A 3 26.77 19.47 47.00
CA LYS A 3 25.39 19.10 46.85
C LYS A 3 25.26 18.22 45.59
N ILE A 4 24.92 16.94 45.79
CA ILE A 4 24.56 16.02 44.71
C ILE A 4 23.07 16.25 44.47
N THR A 5 22.75 16.87 43.36
CA THR A 5 21.37 16.99 42.84
C THR A 5 21.06 15.69 42.14
N PHE A 6 20.18 14.88 42.75
CA PHE A 6 19.65 13.65 42.15
C PHE A 6 18.61 14.07 41.10
N LEU A 7 18.96 13.97 39.85
CA LEU A 7 18.02 14.17 38.73
C LEU A 7 17.24 12.84 38.56
N ILE A 8 16.00 12.81 39.05
CA ILE A 8 15.08 11.71 38.79
C ILE A 8 14.63 11.88 37.34
N LEU A 9 15.21 11.05 36.47
CA LEU A 9 14.75 10.88 35.10
C LEU A 9 13.50 9.98 35.15
N THR A 10 12.32 10.57 35.20
CA THR A 10 11.07 9.85 34.97
C THR A 10 11.02 9.47 33.50
N LEU A 11 11.39 8.24 33.17
CA LEU A 11 11.05 7.63 31.89
C LEU A 11 9.51 7.53 31.84
N PHE A 12 8.89 8.40 31.09
CA PHE A 12 7.53 8.17 30.60
C PHE A 12 7.64 7.10 29.50
N PHE A 13 7.40 5.86 29.83
CA PHE A 13 7.03 4.86 28.84
C PHE A 13 5.63 5.24 28.33
N THR A 14 5.57 5.94 27.23
CA THR A 14 4.33 6.08 26.47
C THR A 14 4.12 4.76 25.76
N PHE A 15 3.21 3.93 26.26
CA PHE A 15 2.76 2.73 25.56
C PHE A 15 2.09 3.15 24.27
N GLN A 16 2.64 2.67 23.17
CA GLN A 16 2.17 2.96 21.82
C GLN A 16 0.89 2.16 21.55
N ALA A 17 -0.16 2.84 21.10
CA ALA A 17 -1.24 2.17 20.40
C ALA A 17 -0.66 1.67 19.05
N LEU A 18 -0.70 0.37 18.81
CA LEU A 18 -0.08 -0.30 17.64
C LEU A 18 -0.77 0.01 16.30
N SER A 19 -1.64 1.03 16.22
CA SER A 19 -2.40 1.29 15.00
C SER A 19 -1.59 2.00 13.92
N GLN A 20 -0.67 2.90 14.27
CA GLN A 20 0.15 3.65 13.31
C GLN A 20 1.58 3.15 13.35
N ASN A 21 2.06 2.59 12.25
CA ASN A 21 3.40 2.05 12.17
C ASN A 21 4.08 2.36 10.82
N GLU A 22 5.34 1.97 10.71
CA GLU A 22 6.13 2.10 9.49
C GLU A 22 5.48 1.42 8.28
N THR A 23 4.67 0.37 8.49
CA THR A 23 3.96 -0.34 7.41
C THR A 23 2.94 0.55 6.70
N ASP A 24 2.25 1.45 7.43
CA ASP A 24 1.33 2.43 6.85
C ASP A 24 2.08 3.45 6.00
N ALA A 25 3.22 3.92 6.48
CA ALA A 25 4.09 4.81 5.72
C ALA A 25 4.52 4.19 4.38
N LEU A 26 4.86 2.89 4.38
CA LEU A 26 5.18 2.15 3.16
C LEU A 26 3.96 1.94 2.26
N ARG A 27 2.81 1.52 2.84
CA ARG A 27 1.54 1.27 2.13
C ARG A 27 1.11 2.47 1.29
N TYR A 28 1.13 3.67 1.87
CA TYR A 28 0.70 4.90 1.20
C TYR A 28 1.79 5.55 0.33
N SER A 29 3.00 5.01 0.33
CA SER A 29 4.11 5.44 -0.54
C SER A 29 4.26 4.60 -1.80
N GLN A 30 3.68 3.38 -1.84
CA GLN A 30 3.79 2.46 -2.97
C GLN A 30 2.67 2.68 -3.99
N HIS A 31 3.02 2.58 -5.27
CA HIS A 31 2.07 2.66 -6.38
C HIS A 31 2.17 1.41 -7.26
N ASN A 32 1.02 0.93 -7.70
CA ASN A 32 0.89 -0.16 -8.66
C ASN A 32 0.67 0.39 -10.08
N ILE A 33 0.72 -0.50 -11.10
CA ILE A 33 0.42 -0.13 -12.49
C ILE A 33 -1.09 -0.09 -12.68
N PHE A 34 -1.66 1.11 -12.58
CA PHE A 34 -3.02 1.43 -12.98
C PHE A 34 -3.00 2.58 -13.98
N GLY A 35 -4.06 2.75 -14.78
CA GLY A 35 -4.18 3.80 -15.78
C GLY A 35 -5.03 3.36 -16.96
N THR A 36 -4.71 3.84 -18.17
CA THR A 36 -5.35 3.35 -19.40
C THR A 36 -4.91 1.92 -19.73
N THR A 37 -5.70 1.23 -20.54
CA THR A 37 -5.33 -0.09 -21.06
C THR A 37 -4.00 -0.07 -21.81
N LYS A 38 -3.73 0.98 -22.59
CA LYS A 38 -2.48 1.14 -23.34
C LYS A 38 -1.30 1.22 -22.38
N PHE A 39 -1.39 2.03 -21.32
CA PHE A 39 -0.36 2.16 -20.29
C PHE A 39 -0.11 0.82 -19.57
N THR A 40 -1.18 0.19 -19.07
CA THR A 40 -1.11 -1.07 -18.32
C THR A 40 -0.57 -2.21 -19.17
N SER A 41 -1.02 -2.34 -20.43
CA SER A 41 -0.60 -3.41 -21.36
C SER A 41 0.87 -3.32 -21.78
N MET A 42 1.50 -2.15 -21.63
CA MET A 42 2.91 -1.93 -21.89
C MET A 42 3.75 -1.89 -20.61
N GLY A 43 3.26 -2.51 -19.53
CA GLY A 43 3.98 -2.60 -18.25
C GLY A 43 4.19 -1.26 -17.56
N GLY A 44 3.40 -0.21 -17.88
CA GLY A 44 3.59 1.14 -17.37
C GLY A 44 4.83 1.86 -17.89
N SER A 45 5.45 1.39 -18.96
CA SER A 45 6.67 1.96 -19.55
C SER A 45 6.32 3.12 -20.48
N PHE A 46 6.18 4.33 -19.94
CA PHE A 46 5.66 5.50 -20.67
C PHE A 46 6.45 6.80 -20.47
N GLY A 47 7.57 6.76 -19.81
CA GLY A 47 8.31 7.96 -19.46
C GLY A 47 8.83 8.78 -20.65
N ALA A 48 9.01 8.15 -21.83
CA ALA A 48 9.40 8.83 -23.07
C ALA A 48 8.37 8.69 -24.21
N LEU A 49 7.33 7.83 -24.07
CA LEU A 49 6.36 7.60 -25.13
C LEU A 49 5.34 8.74 -25.24
N GLY A 50 4.64 9.05 -24.16
CA GLY A 50 3.63 10.11 -24.08
C GLY A 50 2.34 9.83 -24.87
N ALA A 51 1.47 10.83 -24.97
CA ALA A 51 0.14 10.77 -25.61
C ALA A 51 -0.72 9.61 -25.02
N ASP A 52 -0.82 9.61 -23.71
CA ASP A 52 -1.68 8.75 -22.91
C ASP A 52 -2.01 9.48 -21.62
N PHE A 53 -3.25 9.43 -21.12
CA PHE A 53 -3.65 10.17 -19.94
C PHE A 53 -2.87 9.74 -18.68
N SER A 54 -2.50 8.47 -18.58
CA SER A 54 -1.73 7.96 -17.44
C SER A 54 -0.36 8.63 -17.28
N CYS A 55 0.17 9.24 -18.36
CA CYS A 55 1.41 10.01 -18.31
C CYS A 55 1.35 11.18 -17.34
N LEU A 56 0.15 11.74 -17.08
CA LEU A 56 -0.01 12.89 -16.17
C LEU A 56 0.45 12.56 -14.75
N SER A 57 0.28 11.31 -14.33
CA SER A 57 0.76 10.81 -13.03
C SER A 57 2.16 10.21 -13.10
N TYR A 58 2.76 10.05 -14.31
CA TYR A 58 4.04 9.36 -14.49
C TYR A 58 5.15 10.27 -15.05
N ASN A 59 5.04 10.73 -16.31
CA ASN A 59 5.86 11.80 -16.89
C ASN A 59 4.97 12.86 -17.52
N PRO A 60 4.74 14.00 -16.86
CA PRO A 60 3.81 15.04 -17.35
C PRO A 60 4.15 15.60 -18.72
N ALA A 61 5.41 15.53 -19.16
CA ALA A 61 5.78 15.95 -20.50
C ALA A 61 5.03 15.17 -21.61
N GLY A 62 4.51 13.98 -21.29
CA GLY A 62 3.70 13.16 -22.17
C GLY A 62 2.41 13.84 -22.65
N ILE A 63 1.85 14.80 -21.87
CA ILE A 63 0.69 15.59 -22.30
C ILE A 63 0.97 16.43 -23.54
N SER A 64 2.21 16.93 -23.69
CA SER A 64 2.63 17.77 -24.80
C SER A 64 2.66 17.05 -26.14
N LEU A 65 2.58 15.71 -26.15
CA LEU A 65 2.58 14.88 -27.34
C LEU A 65 1.16 14.65 -27.92
N TYR A 66 0.10 15.09 -27.23
CA TYR A 66 -1.26 15.04 -27.77
C TYR A 66 -1.43 16.02 -28.92
N GLN A 67 -2.06 15.56 -29.97
CA GLN A 67 -2.37 16.37 -31.17
C GLN A 67 -3.84 16.77 -31.27
N ASN A 68 -4.71 16.00 -30.63
CA ASN A 68 -6.15 16.20 -30.57
C ASN A 68 -6.57 16.23 -29.09
N SER A 69 -7.69 16.85 -28.80
CA SER A 69 -8.36 16.71 -27.54
C SER A 69 -8.88 15.28 -27.38
N GLU A 70 -8.86 14.75 -26.14
CA GLU A 70 -9.21 13.35 -25.88
C GLU A 70 -9.94 13.22 -24.55
N LEU A 71 -10.98 12.39 -24.53
CA LEU A 71 -11.65 11.90 -23.33
C LEU A 71 -11.43 10.40 -23.20
N THR A 72 -11.01 9.94 -22.04
CA THR A 72 -10.77 8.51 -21.75
C THR A 72 -11.48 8.06 -20.49
N ILE A 73 -11.98 6.81 -20.50
CA ILE A 73 -12.49 6.10 -19.33
C ILE A 73 -12.02 4.66 -19.35
N SER A 74 -11.54 4.15 -18.21
CA SER A 74 -10.92 2.83 -18.12
C SER A 74 -11.44 2.02 -16.92
N PRO A 75 -12.59 1.33 -17.04
CA PRO A 75 -13.02 0.36 -16.05
C PRO A 75 -12.09 -0.86 -16.01
N ASN A 76 -11.93 -1.43 -14.83
CA ASN A 76 -11.18 -2.67 -14.62
C ASN A 76 -11.85 -3.62 -13.64
N ILE A 77 -11.50 -4.90 -13.75
CA ILE A 77 -11.85 -5.96 -12.81
C ILE A 77 -10.54 -6.68 -12.45
N THR A 78 -10.30 -6.85 -11.17
CA THR A 78 -9.10 -7.50 -10.63
C THR A 78 -9.50 -8.70 -9.78
N ASN A 79 -8.93 -9.87 -10.08
CA ASN A 79 -9.01 -11.07 -9.25
C ASN A 79 -7.69 -11.20 -8.47
N ILE A 80 -7.78 -11.22 -7.15
CA ILE A 80 -6.65 -11.32 -6.24
C ILE A 80 -6.68 -12.69 -5.59
N THR A 81 -5.58 -13.42 -5.71
CA THR A 81 -5.38 -14.73 -5.07
C THR A 81 -4.20 -14.62 -4.14
N THR A 82 -4.43 -14.74 -2.84
CA THR A 82 -3.35 -14.72 -1.85
C THR A 82 -3.22 -16.09 -1.20
N THR A 83 -2.02 -16.64 -1.26
CA THR A 83 -1.67 -17.92 -0.63
C THR A 83 -0.64 -17.66 0.46
N SER A 84 -0.98 -18.02 1.68
CA SER A 84 -0.11 -17.98 2.85
C SER A 84 0.57 -19.32 3.08
N TYR A 85 1.82 -19.26 3.51
CA TYR A 85 2.62 -20.42 3.93
C TYR A 85 3.23 -20.13 5.29
N LEU A 86 2.90 -20.95 6.28
CA LEU A 86 3.55 -20.92 7.60
C LEU A 86 3.78 -22.36 8.06
N ASN A 87 5.03 -22.71 8.34
CA ASN A 87 5.44 -24.08 8.62
C ASN A 87 4.98 -25.06 7.50
N SER A 88 4.17 -26.07 7.84
CA SER A 88 3.58 -27.01 6.87
C SER A 88 2.21 -26.58 6.35
N ASN A 89 1.63 -25.49 6.88
CA ASN A 89 0.28 -25.06 6.55
C ASN A 89 0.28 -24.15 5.33
N LYS A 90 -0.76 -24.33 4.51
CA LYS A 90 -1.00 -23.56 3.30
C LYS A 90 -2.48 -23.20 3.21
N ASN A 91 -2.80 -21.93 3.11
CA ASN A 91 -4.15 -21.44 2.88
C ASN A 91 -4.21 -20.58 1.62
N THR A 92 -5.32 -20.62 0.88
CA THR A 92 -5.50 -19.83 -0.34
C THR A 92 -6.87 -19.15 -0.32
N ASN A 93 -6.87 -17.83 -0.49
CA ASN A 93 -8.06 -16.99 -0.52
C ASN A 93 -8.17 -16.27 -1.87
N TYR A 94 -9.42 -15.96 -2.26
CA TYR A 94 -9.75 -15.27 -3.50
C TYR A 94 -10.58 -14.04 -3.20
N THR A 95 -10.24 -12.92 -3.84
CA THR A 95 -10.97 -11.66 -3.70
C THR A 95 -11.17 -11.03 -5.07
N LEU A 96 -12.35 -10.48 -5.34
CA LEU A 96 -12.68 -9.78 -6.57
C LEU A 96 -12.84 -8.28 -6.28
N SER A 97 -12.19 -7.44 -7.08
CA SER A 97 -12.30 -5.98 -7.04
C SER A 97 -12.75 -5.46 -8.40
N GLY A 98 -13.52 -4.38 -8.42
CA GLY A 98 -13.91 -3.67 -9.63
C GLY A 98 -13.88 -2.17 -9.38
N ASN A 99 -13.11 -1.43 -10.21
CA ASN A 99 -12.88 0.01 -10.08
C ASN A 99 -12.71 0.68 -11.45
N PHE A 100 -12.53 2.00 -11.42
CA PHE A 100 -12.10 2.78 -12.57
C PHE A 100 -10.61 3.10 -12.42
N SER A 101 -9.77 2.52 -13.30
CA SER A 101 -8.34 2.81 -13.31
C SER A 101 -8.02 4.23 -13.77
N ASN A 102 -8.90 4.81 -14.61
CA ASN A 102 -8.68 6.10 -15.23
C ASN A 102 -9.99 6.75 -15.66
N LEU A 103 -10.07 8.06 -15.46
CA LEU A 103 -11.04 8.96 -16.08
C LEU A 103 -10.32 10.25 -16.44
N GLY A 104 -10.19 10.59 -17.73
CA GLY A 104 -9.35 11.70 -18.13
C GLY A 104 -9.87 12.52 -19.29
N TYR A 105 -9.64 13.83 -19.21
CA TYR A 105 -9.89 14.78 -20.27
C TYR A 105 -8.63 15.58 -20.58
N ILE A 106 -8.29 15.66 -21.87
CA ILE A 106 -7.17 16.45 -22.39
C ILE A 106 -7.67 17.38 -23.49
N THR A 107 -7.27 18.64 -23.44
CA THR A 107 -7.44 19.58 -24.53
C THR A 107 -6.10 19.91 -25.16
N SER A 108 -6.03 19.92 -26.49
CA SER A 108 -4.85 20.24 -27.28
C SER A 108 -5.11 21.47 -28.12
N ALA A 109 -4.31 22.50 -27.91
CA ALA A 109 -4.41 23.75 -28.66
C ALA A 109 -3.11 24.00 -29.45
N SER A 110 -3.23 24.12 -30.77
CA SER A 110 -2.13 24.58 -31.61
C SER A 110 -1.85 26.06 -31.37
N ASN A 111 -0.58 26.42 -31.28
CA ASN A 111 -0.15 27.80 -31.14
C ASN A 111 0.44 28.30 -32.47
N ASN A 112 0.08 29.49 -32.91
CA ASN A 112 0.61 30.11 -34.10
C ASN A 112 2.09 30.55 -33.97
N ASN A 113 2.69 30.37 -32.80
CA ASN A 113 4.10 30.63 -32.57
C ASN A 113 4.95 29.54 -33.23
N LYS A 114 5.91 29.91 -34.07
CA LYS A 114 6.80 28.98 -34.79
C LYS A 114 7.70 28.13 -33.88
N GLN A 115 8.00 28.61 -32.70
CA GLN A 115 8.86 27.91 -31.72
C GLN A 115 8.03 27.07 -30.73
N TRP A 116 7.05 27.70 -30.09
CA TRP A 116 6.13 27.02 -29.18
C TRP A 116 4.88 26.58 -29.93
N THR A 117 4.90 25.37 -30.46
CA THR A 117 3.92 24.90 -31.45
C THR A 117 2.59 24.48 -30.86
N ARG A 118 2.55 24.12 -29.58
CA ARG A 118 1.36 23.58 -28.92
C ARG A 118 1.34 23.83 -27.42
N ILE A 119 0.16 24.02 -26.86
CA ILE A 119 -0.10 24.05 -25.42
C ILE A 119 -1.26 23.12 -25.15
N ASN A 120 -1.05 22.15 -24.22
CA ASN A 120 -2.04 21.16 -23.85
C ASN A 120 -2.33 21.27 -22.36
N TRP A 121 -3.59 21.00 -22.00
CA TRP A 121 -4.08 20.96 -20.62
C TRP A 121 -4.81 19.65 -20.42
N GLY A 122 -4.74 19.12 -19.20
CA GLY A 122 -5.43 17.89 -18.84
C GLY A 122 -5.88 17.89 -17.39
N ALA A 123 -7.02 17.26 -17.15
CA ALA A 123 -7.55 17.02 -15.82
C ALA A 123 -8.25 15.67 -15.76
N GLY A 124 -8.23 15.04 -14.61
CA GLY A 124 -8.93 13.79 -14.38
C GLY A 124 -8.41 13.02 -13.17
N PHE A 125 -8.63 11.72 -13.16
CA PHE A 125 -8.33 10.82 -12.07
C PHE A 125 -7.57 9.59 -12.58
N ASN A 126 -6.54 9.19 -11.84
CA ASN A 126 -5.84 7.92 -12.00
C ASN A 126 -5.87 7.15 -10.67
N LEU A 127 -6.28 5.90 -10.71
CA LEU A 127 -6.07 4.97 -9.61
C LEU A 127 -4.57 4.70 -9.47
N THR A 128 -4.05 4.68 -8.24
CA THR A 128 -2.61 4.44 -7.95
C THR A 128 -2.38 3.17 -7.15
N SER A 129 -3.35 2.78 -6.30
CA SER A 129 -3.32 1.52 -5.56
C SER A 129 -4.74 1.01 -5.31
N ASP A 130 -4.90 -0.31 -5.24
CA ASP A 130 -6.11 -1.01 -4.81
C ASP A 130 -5.70 -1.89 -3.63
N PHE A 131 -6.25 -1.62 -2.45
CA PHE A 131 -5.89 -2.28 -1.20
C PHE A 131 -6.69 -3.55 -0.93
N LYS A 132 -7.67 -3.86 -1.79
CA LYS A 132 -8.52 -5.02 -1.60
C LYS A 132 -7.70 -6.32 -1.59
N ASN A 133 -7.82 -7.05 -0.49
CA ASN A 133 -7.16 -8.35 -0.30
C ASN A 133 -7.85 -9.13 0.82
N ALA A 134 -7.72 -10.45 0.83
CA ALA A 134 -8.09 -11.29 1.95
C ALA A 134 -7.15 -12.50 2.03
N TYR A 135 -6.72 -12.86 3.25
CA TYR A 135 -5.91 -14.04 3.48
C TYR A 135 -6.05 -14.57 4.90
N ILE A 136 -5.73 -15.84 5.07
CA ILE A 136 -5.73 -16.54 6.35
C ILE A 136 -4.35 -17.17 6.54
N ILE A 137 -3.75 -16.96 7.72
CA ILE A 137 -2.55 -17.64 8.17
C ILE A 137 -2.95 -18.57 9.31
N GLN A 138 -2.49 -19.80 9.29
CA GLN A 138 -2.78 -20.79 10.33
C GLN A 138 -1.54 -21.59 10.67
N SER A 139 -1.30 -21.83 11.95
CA SER A 139 -0.21 -22.67 12.45
C SER A 139 -0.61 -23.36 13.74
N GLU A 140 -0.05 -24.53 13.96
CA GLU A 140 0.05 -25.11 15.29
C GLU A 140 1.24 -24.46 16.01
N ASN A 141 1.05 -24.11 17.30
CA ASN A 141 2.05 -23.45 18.13
C ASN A 141 2.00 -24.03 19.55
N ASN A 142 3.18 -24.30 20.13
CA ASN A 142 3.35 -24.84 21.49
C ASN A 142 4.42 -24.10 22.29
N TYR A 143 4.80 -22.88 21.90
CA TYR A 143 5.87 -22.12 22.56
C TYR A 143 5.50 -20.66 22.88
N SER A 144 4.43 -20.09 22.33
CA SER A 144 4.01 -18.71 22.57
C SER A 144 2.51 -18.52 22.33
N SER A 145 1.96 -17.43 22.83
CA SER A 145 0.56 -17.01 22.69
C SER A 145 0.49 -15.48 22.56
N LEU A 146 -0.54 -14.97 21.88
CA LEU A 146 -0.83 -13.53 21.91
C LEU A 146 -1.06 -13.04 23.34
N SER A 147 -1.55 -13.91 24.24
CA SER A 147 -1.71 -13.56 25.65
C SER A 147 -0.40 -13.19 26.34
N ASP A 148 0.75 -13.72 25.88
CA ASP A 148 2.06 -13.37 26.44
C ASP A 148 2.43 -11.92 26.11
N LEU A 149 2.16 -11.47 24.87
CA LEU A 149 2.36 -10.07 24.47
C LEU A 149 1.44 -9.12 25.25
N LEU A 150 0.17 -9.50 25.40
CA LEU A 150 -0.80 -8.71 26.19
C LEU A 150 -0.42 -8.66 27.67
N LEU A 151 0.14 -9.75 28.21
CA LEU A 151 0.67 -9.84 29.56
C LEU A 151 1.90 -8.94 29.75
N GLU A 152 2.80 -8.90 28.77
CA GLU A 152 3.96 -8.00 28.78
C GLU A 152 3.52 -6.53 28.80
N GLN A 153 2.50 -6.17 28.00
CA GLN A 153 1.92 -4.83 27.99
C GLN A 153 1.24 -4.47 29.32
N ALA A 154 0.68 -5.45 30.03
CA ALA A 154 0.00 -5.24 31.30
C ALA A 154 0.99 -5.06 32.46
N ASN A 155 2.05 -5.88 32.52
CA ASN A 155 2.98 -5.92 33.64
C ASN A 155 3.66 -4.58 33.89
N GLY A 156 3.69 -4.18 35.18
CA GLY A 156 4.23 -2.90 35.62
C GLY A 156 3.22 -1.74 35.58
N ASN A 157 1.99 -1.97 35.11
CA ASN A 157 0.92 -0.98 35.05
C ASN A 157 -0.18 -1.34 36.04
N THR A 158 -0.80 -0.33 36.67
CA THR A 158 -2.04 -0.53 37.43
C THR A 158 -3.22 -0.71 36.45
N ILE A 159 -4.33 -1.31 36.92
CA ILE A 159 -5.54 -1.57 36.14
C ILE A 159 -6.00 -0.30 35.38
N ASP A 160 -6.00 0.86 36.07
CA ASP A 160 -6.41 2.15 35.50
C ASP A 160 -5.48 2.67 34.40
N ASN A 161 -4.24 2.13 34.33
CA ASN A 161 -3.21 2.53 33.33
C ASN A 161 -2.96 1.48 32.25
N LEU A 162 -3.77 0.42 32.19
CA LEU A 162 -3.66 -0.57 31.13
C LEU A 162 -3.95 0.06 29.77
N ASN A 163 -3.19 -0.37 28.76
CA ASN A 163 -3.42 0.03 27.38
C ASN A 163 -4.86 -0.32 26.94
N SER A 164 -5.63 0.70 26.57
CA SER A 164 -7.05 0.57 26.25
C SER A 164 -7.34 -0.26 24.99
N PHE A 165 -6.34 -0.55 24.14
CA PHE A 165 -6.49 -1.29 22.89
C PHE A 165 -5.91 -2.71 22.93
N GLY A 166 -5.21 -3.09 23.99
CA GLY A 166 -4.58 -4.40 24.16
C GLY A 166 -4.84 -4.98 25.56
N ALA A 167 -3.96 -4.65 26.50
CA ALA A 167 -4.00 -5.19 27.86
C ALA A 167 -5.30 -4.90 28.62
N GLY A 168 -5.94 -3.76 28.40
CA GLY A 168 -7.23 -3.40 29.02
C GLY A 168 -8.35 -4.37 28.63
N PRO A 169 -8.70 -4.50 27.35
CA PRO A 169 -9.67 -5.52 26.89
C PRO A 169 -9.27 -6.95 27.30
N ALA A 170 -7.98 -7.30 27.33
CA ALA A 170 -7.52 -8.61 27.77
C ALA A 170 -7.82 -8.87 29.27
N PHE A 171 -7.63 -7.86 30.10
CA PHE A 171 -7.95 -7.94 31.54
C PHE A 171 -9.46 -8.03 31.77
N TRP A 172 -10.24 -7.15 31.18
CA TRP A 172 -11.69 -7.13 31.38
C TRP A 172 -12.44 -8.30 30.71
N SER A 173 -11.79 -9.02 29.78
CA SER A 173 -12.31 -10.27 29.20
C SER A 173 -11.85 -11.53 29.94
N ASP A 174 -11.13 -11.38 31.07
CA ASP A 174 -10.53 -12.47 31.85
C ASP A 174 -9.56 -13.34 31.03
N LEU A 175 -8.93 -12.80 29.97
CA LEU A 175 -7.84 -13.47 29.25
C LEU A 175 -6.54 -13.41 30.08
N ILE A 176 -6.31 -12.28 30.75
CA ILE A 176 -5.26 -12.09 31.75
C ILE A 176 -5.89 -11.60 33.05
N ASP A 177 -5.24 -11.84 34.18
CA ASP A 177 -5.75 -11.50 35.51
C ASP A 177 -4.60 -11.05 36.43
N LEU A 178 -4.90 -10.44 37.55
CA LEU A 178 -3.90 -10.12 38.60
C LEU A 178 -3.32 -11.40 39.21
N GLU A 179 -2.00 -11.44 39.40
CA GLU A 179 -1.29 -12.58 40.01
C GLU A 179 -1.84 -12.96 41.38
N ASN A 180 -2.33 -11.98 42.15
CA ASN A 180 -2.94 -12.19 43.48
C ASN A 180 -4.35 -11.60 43.49
N ASN A 181 -5.35 -12.37 43.05
CA ASN A 181 -6.76 -12.00 42.95
C ASN A 181 -7.40 -11.85 44.37
N LEU A 182 -6.95 -10.90 45.17
CA LEU A 182 -7.59 -10.55 46.46
C LEU A 182 -8.54 -9.38 46.21
N VAL A 183 -9.79 -9.70 45.86
CA VAL A 183 -10.88 -8.71 45.87
C VAL A 183 -11.16 -8.32 47.30
N ASP A 184 -11.05 -7.03 47.64
CA ASP A 184 -11.53 -6.51 48.92
C ASP A 184 -13.06 -6.70 48.99
N THR A 185 -13.50 -7.62 49.85
CA THR A 185 -14.91 -7.97 50.03
C THR A 185 -15.75 -6.83 50.61
N ILE A 186 -15.11 -5.74 51.13
CA ILE A 186 -15.80 -4.59 51.71
C ILE A 186 -16.08 -3.53 50.67
N THR A 187 -15.14 -3.28 49.76
CA THR A 187 -15.22 -2.21 48.77
C THR A 187 -15.57 -2.74 47.37
N ASN A 188 -15.50 -4.06 47.17
CA ASN A 188 -15.64 -4.71 45.82
C ASN A 188 -14.61 -4.20 44.82
N TRP A 189 -13.45 -3.71 45.30
CA TRP A 189 -12.31 -3.26 44.49
C TRP A 189 -11.15 -4.22 44.68
N TYR A 190 -10.27 -4.29 43.68
CA TYR A 190 -9.02 -5.05 43.78
C TYR A 190 -8.13 -4.42 44.90
N ALA A 191 -7.96 -5.14 46.00
CA ALA A 191 -7.29 -4.60 47.20
C ALA A 191 -5.77 -4.49 47.01
N PHE A 192 -5.17 -5.20 46.03
CA PHE A 192 -3.74 -5.22 45.79
C PHE A 192 -3.46 -5.23 44.27
N ASP A 193 -3.50 -4.05 43.67
CA ASP A 193 -3.00 -3.84 42.33
C ASP A 193 -1.48 -3.55 42.44
N ASN A 194 -0.69 -4.59 42.27
CA ASN A 194 0.78 -4.51 42.33
C ASN A 194 1.40 -4.40 40.91
N GLY A 195 0.59 -4.35 39.85
CA GLY A 195 1.05 -4.31 38.47
C GLY A 195 1.62 -5.64 37.95
N ASN A 196 1.36 -6.76 38.66
CA ASN A 196 1.74 -8.10 38.19
C ASN A 196 0.51 -8.85 37.69
N TYR A 197 0.58 -9.38 36.51
CA TYR A 197 -0.51 -10.10 35.84
C TYR A 197 -0.09 -11.52 35.51
N ILE A 198 -1.09 -12.39 35.32
CA ILE A 198 -0.92 -13.78 34.88
C ILE A 198 -1.84 -14.03 33.67
N SER A 199 -1.46 -14.94 32.82
CA SER A 199 -2.29 -15.39 31.70
C SER A 199 -3.22 -16.53 32.13
N ASN A 200 -4.47 -16.49 31.68
CA ASN A 200 -5.46 -17.56 31.89
C ASN A 200 -5.42 -18.63 30.77
N VAL A 201 -4.39 -18.58 29.91
CA VAL A 201 -4.04 -19.64 28.96
C VAL A 201 -2.62 -20.14 29.19
N ASN A 202 -2.37 -21.43 28.91
CA ASN A 202 -1.01 -21.96 28.90
C ASN A 202 -0.37 -21.71 27.51
N SER A 203 0.52 -20.73 27.44
CA SER A 203 1.23 -20.38 26.19
C SER A 203 2.08 -21.52 25.65
N LEU A 204 2.54 -22.43 26.48
CA LEU A 204 3.33 -23.63 26.13
C LEU A 204 2.46 -24.83 25.74
N SER A 205 1.12 -24.75 25.90
CA SER A 205 0.21 -25.77 25.41
C SER A 205 0.14 -25.74 23.89
N ASN A 206 0.12 -26.92 23.26
CA ASN A 206 -0.15 -26.99 21.83
C ASN A 206 -1.55 -26.48 21.53
N LYS A 207 -1.64 -25.60 20.53
CA LYS A 207 -2.88 -24.90 20.13
C LYS A 207 -2.83 -24.55 18.67
N THR A 208 -4.00 -24.32 18.10
CA THR A 208 -4.13 -23.79 16.73
C THR A 208 -4.26 -22.26 16.80
N GLN A 209 -3.35 -21.56 16.13
CA GLN A 209 -3.39 -20.12 15.92
C GLN A 209 -3.87 -19.83 14.51
N THR A 210 -4.80 -18.89 14.38
CA THR A 210 -5.36 -18.46 13.09
C THR A 210 -5.46 -16.94 13.05
N LYS A 211 -4.82 -16.31 12.04
CA LYS A 211 -4.97 -14.88 11.73
C LYS A 211 -5.67 -14.73 10.39
N SER A 212 -6.79 -14.04 10.37
CA SER A 212 -7.53 -13.67 9.16
C SER A 212 -7.46 -12.17 8.95
N ILE A 213 -7.03 -11.75 7.77
CA ILE A 213 -6.98 -10.33 7.40
C ILE A 213 -7.86 -10.12 6.17
N VAL A 214 -8.73 -9.12 6.26
CA VAL A 214 -9.53 -8.60 5.15
C VAL A 214 -9.27 -7.12 5.04
N SER A 215 -8.73 -6.69 3.91
CA SER A 215 -8.53 -5.27 3.60
C SER A 215 -9.36 -4.84 2.40
N ASP A 216 -9.79 -3.58 2.41
CA ASP A 216 -10.55 -2.93 1.33
C ASP A 216 -10.09 -1.47 1.19
N GLY A 217 -10.53 -0.81 0.12
CA GLY A 217 -10.24 0.58 -0.18
C GLY A 217 -9.26 0.76 -1.33
N GLU A 218 -8.97 2.02 -1.64
CA GLU A 218 -8.15 2.39 -2.78
C GLU A 218 -7.39 3.70 -2.54
N MET A 219 -6.33 3.90 -3.29
CA MET A 219 -5.64 5.18 -3.40
C MET A 219 -5.72 5.64 -4.84
N GLY A 220 -6.20 6.86 -5.04
CA GLY A 220 -6.28 7.50 -6.33
C GLY A 220 -5.63 8.88 -6.33
N GLU A 221 -5.50 9.48 -7.50
CA GLU A 221 -4.92 10.80 -7.65
C GLU A 221 -5.73 11.62 -8.65
N ALA A 222 -6.34 12.71 -8.19
CA ALA A 222 -6.85 13.74 -9.09
C ALA A 222 -5.66 14.54 -9.63
N VAL A 223 -5.59 14.75 -10.94
CA VAL A 223 -4.45 15.39 -11.62
C VAL A 223 -4.89 16.58 -12.43
N PHE A 224 -4.10 17.66 -12.35
CA PHE A 224 -4.21 18.84 -13.20
C PHE A 224 -2.85 19.07 -13.84
N SER A 225 -2.80 18.99 -15.16
CA SER A 225 -1.55 19.03 -15.91
C SER A 225 -1.57 20.09 -17.00
N MET A 226 -0.38 20.62 -17.26
CA MET A 226 -0.13 21.50 -18.38
C MET A 226 1.18 21.09 -19.06
N GLY A 227 1.21 21.17 -20.38
CA GLY A 227 2.45 20.91 -21.11
C GLY A 227 2.52 21.70 -22.41
N THR A 228 3.74 21.83 -22.90
CA THR A 228 4.03 22.59 -24.11
C THR A 228 5.13 21.93 -24.94
N THR A 229 5.08 22.20 -26.25
CA THR A 229 6.03 21.65 -27.25
C THR A 229 6.85 22.76 -27.86
N TYR A 230 8.19 22.61 -27.83
CA TYR A 230 9.12 23.52 -28.47
C TYR A 230 9.72 22.87 -29.73
N GLU A 231 9.54 23.47 -30.90
CA GLU A 231 10.02 23.04 -32.21
C GLU A 231 9.73 21.57 -32.55
N ASP A 232 8.66 20.99 -32.01
CA ASP A 232 8.34 19.56 -32.10
C ASP A 232 9.48 18.59 -31.73
N LYS A 233 10.44 19.10 -30.92
CA LYS A 233 11.63 18.36 -30.46
C LYS A 233 11.68 18.24 -28.94
N ILE A 234 11.32 19.29 -28.21
CA ILE A 234 11.37 19.32 -26.74
C ILE A 234 9.93 19.44 -26.23
N TYR A 235 9.57 18.56 -25.33
CA TYR A 235 8.28 18.47 -24.69
C TYR A 235 8.48 18.64 -23.18
N ILE A 236 7.76 19.56 -22.56
CA ILE A 236 7.85 19.86 -21.14
C ILE A 236 6.44 19.81 -20.57
N GLY A 237 6.32 19.31 -19.36
CA GLY A 237 5.04 19.26 -18.66
C GLY A 237 5.20 19.29 -17.14
N ALA A 238 4.14 19.75 -16.50
CA ALA A 238 4.01 19.75 -15.05
C ALA A 238 2.60 19.29 -14.65
N THR A 239 2.51 18.61 -13.52
CA THR A 239 1.25 18.14 -12.91
C THR A 239 1.21 18.53 -11.46
N ILE A 240 0.07 19.01 -11.00
CA ILE A 240 -0.32 19.05 -9.59
C ILE A 240 -1.19 17.82 -9.37
N GLY A 241 -0.78 16.95 -8.45
CA GLY A 241 -1.51 15.75 -8.02
C GLY A 241 -2.13 15.95 -6.65
N ILE A 242 -3.35 15.48 -6.49
CA ILE A 242 -4.09 15.46 -5.23
C ILE A 242 -4.42 13.99 -4.95
N PRO A 243 -3.52 13.26 -4.22
CA PRO A 243 -3.81 11.90 -3.79
C PRO A 243 -4.96 11.88 -2.79
N THR A 244 -5.80 10.85 -2.89
CA THR A 244 -6.87 10.51 -1.95
C THR A 244 -6.72 9.06 -1.55
N ILE A 245 -6.94 8.76 -0.28
CA ILE A 245 -6.79 7.43 0.31
C ILE A 245 -8.07 7.08 1.05
N GLU A 246 -8.54 5.87 0.83
CA GLU A 246 -9.48 5.17 1.68
C GLU A 246 -8.90 3.78 1.94
N TYR A 247 -8.79 3.38 3.20
CA TYR A 247 -8.26 2.09 3.60
C TYR A 247 -9.00 1.56 4.82
N ARG A 248 -9.46 0.33 4.75
CA ARG A 248 -9.99 -0.39 5.90
C ARG A 248 -9.31 -1.75 6.01
N GLN A 249 -8.96 -2.15 7.23
CA GLN A 249 -8.46 -3.48 7.54
C GLN A 249 -9.20 -4.04 8.74
N ILE A 250 -9.72 -5.26 8.59
CA ILE A 250 -10.23 -6.06 9.70
C ILE A 250 -9.26 -7.24 9.87
N SER A 251 -8.68 -7.32 11.07
CA SER A 251 -7.83 -8.42 11.50
C SER A 251 -8.55 -9.21 12.58
N THR A 252 -8.60 -10.52 12.43
CA THR A 252 -9.16 -11.43 13.43
C THR A 252 -8.12 -12.49 13.74
N TYR A 253 -7.67 -12.51 14.98
CA TYR A 253 -6.74 -13.50 15.49
C TYR A 253 -7.45 -14.42 16.49
N THR A 254 -7.26 -15.71 16.38
CA THR A 254 -7.92 -16.72 17.25
C THR A 254 -6.90 -17.77 17.68
N GLU A 255 -6.90 -18.09 18.97
CA GLU A 255 -6.26 -19.29 19.52
C GLU A 255 -7.32 -20.25 20.05
N ASN A 256 -7.24 -21.50 19.63
CA ASN A 256 -8.16 -22.54 20.04
C ASN A 256 -7.49 -23.92 20.09
N ARG A 257 -8.26 -24.95 20.54
CA ARG A 257 -7.80 -26.34 20.62
C ARG A 257 -6.56 -26.50 21.52
N PHE A 258 -6.57 -25.84 22.69
CA PHE A 258 -5.54 -26.03 23.70
C PHE A 258 -5.54 -27.48 24.18
N GLU A 259 -4.38 -28.14 24.12
CA GLU A 259 -4.23 -29.53 24.64
C GLU A 259 -4.29 -29.55 26.17
N ASP A 260 -3.79 -28.49 26.83
CA ASP A 260 -3.86 -28.35 28.28
C ASP A 260 -5.18 -27.70 28.67
N THR A 261 -6.09 -28.50 29.22
CA THR A 261 -7.40 -28.06 29.71
C THR A 261 -7.41 -27.74 31.21
N SER A 262 -6.26 -27.66 31.88
CA SER A 262 -6.16 -27.28 33.28
C SER A 262 -6.41 -25.77 33.49
N PHE A 263 -6.18 -24.97 32.45
CA PHE A 263 -6.51 -23.57 32.41
C PHE A 263 -8.00 -23.37 32.09
N SER A 264 -8.55 -22.21 32.51
CA SER A 264 -10.00 -21.96 32.38
C SER A 264 -10.45 -21.62 30.95
N VAL A 265 -9.57 -21.07 30.13
CA VAL A 265 -9.85 -20.59 28.77
C VAL A 265 -9.80 -21.73 27.77
N ASN A 266 -10.88 -21.87 26.97
CA ASN A 266 -11.00 -22.84 25.90
C ASN A 266 -10.56 -22.28 24.54
N ASN A 267 -10.93 -21.05 24.26
CA ASN A 267 -10.44 -20.28 23.12
C ASN A 267 -10.57 -18.78 23.38
N PHE A 268 -9.83 -17.97 22.61
CA PHE A 268 -10.08 -16.54 22.58
C PHE A 268 -9.90 -16.00 21.16
N THR A 269 -10.56 -14.87 20.91
CA THR A 269 -10.48 -14.14 19.64
C THR A 269 -10.16 -12.68 19.90
N TYR A 270 -9.13 -12.16 19.25
CA TYR A 270 -8.75 -10.75 19.22
C TYR A 270 -9.09 -10.18 17.84
N ASN A 271 -9.90 -9.12 17.82
CA ASN A 271 -10.26 -8.42 16.60
C ASN A 271 -9.70 -7.00 16.63
N GLU A 272 -9.30 -6.54 15.45
CA GLU A 272 -8.87 -5.18 15.17
C GLU A 272 -9.64 -4.67 13.95
N ASP A 273 -10.17 -3.45 14.02
CA ASP A 273 -10.81 -2.76 12.88
C ASP A 273 -10.16 -1.38 12.75
N LEU A 274 -9.46 -1.20 11.63
CA LEU A 274 -8.75 0.01 11.26
C LEU A 274 -9.44 0.61 10.04
N LEU A 275 -9.78 1.90 10.12
CA LEU A 275 -10.33 2.67 9.01
C LEU A 275 -9.54 3.97 8.87
N ALA A 276 -8.97 4.22 7.69
CA ALA A 276 -8.15 5.39 7.41
C ALA A 276 -8.63 6.12 6.17
N TYR A 277 -8.73 7.44 6.28
CA TYR A 277 -8.97 8.36 5.17
C TYR A 277 -7.80 9.32 5.04
N GLY A 278 -7.41 9.63 3.81
CA GLY A 278 -6.30 10.54 3.59
C GLY A 278 -6.47 11.39 2.34
N SER A 279 -5.88 12.57 2.39
CA SER A 279 -5.74 13.42 1.20
C SER A 279 -4.45 14.22 1.28
N GLY A 280 -3.94 14.60 0.10
CA GLY A 280 -2.64 15.28 0.07
C GLY A 280 -2.39 16.06 -1.21
N VAL A 281 -1.17 16.49 -1.39
CA VAL A 281 -0.72 17.23 -2.56
C VAL A 281 0.71 16.84 -2.94
N ASN A 282 0.98 16.78 -4.24
CA ASN A 282 2.33 16.66 -4.80
C ASN A 282 2.46 17.41 -6.11
N ILE A 283 3.70 17.53 -6.57
CA ILE A 283 4.03 18.15 -7.86
C ILE A 283 4.92 17.19 -8.65
N LYS A 284 4.66 17.09 -9.96
CA LYS A 284 5.47 16.31 -10.88
C LYS A 284 5.92 17.22 -12.02
N ILE A 285 7.19 17.09 -12.43
CA ILE A 285 7.76 17.83 -13.55
C ILE A 285 8.46 16.81 -14.46
N GLY A 286 8.25 16.98 -15.77
CA GLY A 286 8.86 16.09 -16.75
C GLY A 286 9.33 16.77 -18.01
N GLY A 287 10.25 16.10 -18.70
CA GLY A 287 10.77 16.49 -19.99
C GLY A 287 10.91 15.28 -20.92
N ILE A 288 10.66 15.49 -22.21
CA ILE A 288 10.96 14.53 -23.28
C ILE A 288 11.69 15.26 -24.38
N ILE A 289 12.74 14.66 -24.92
CA ILE A 289 13.52 15.19 -26.03
C ILE A 289 13.51 14.16 -27.18
N ARG A 290 13.17 14.60 -28.38
CA ARG A 290 13.29 13.79 -29.60
C ARG A 290 14.73 13.84 -30.14
N ILE A 291 15.35 12.67 -30.21
CA ILE A 291 16.69 12.50 -30.79
C ILE A 291 16.53 11.86 -32.16
N GLY A 292 16.82 12.63 -33.21
CA GLY A 292 16.53 12.20 -34.58
C GLY A 292 15.03 12.04 -34.82
N GLU A 293 14.65 11.12 -35.72
CA GLU A 293 13.26 10.95 -36.15
C GLU A 293 12.51 9.87 -35.35
N ASN A 294 13.23 8.90 -34.82
CA ASN A 294 12.65 7.66 -34.32
C ASN A 294 12.74 7.50 -32.79
N THR A 295 13.68 8.19 -32.12
CA THR A 295 13.99 7.97 -30.73
C THR A 295 13.65 9.20 -29.90
N LYS A 296 13.10 8.95 -28.70
CA LYS A 296 12.86 9.95 -27.65
C LYS A 296 13.51 9.49 -26.36
N ILE A 297 14.05 10.43 -25.60
CA ILE A 297 14.53 10.23 -24.23
C ILE A 297 13.65 11.09 -23.32
N GLY A 298 13.24 10.53 -22.19
CA GLY A 298 12.40 11.20 -21.22
C GLY A 298 12.98 11.14 -19.82
N GLY A 299 12.61 12.09 -19.00
CA GLY A 299 12.88 12.10 -17.58
C GLY A 299 11.80 12.84 -16.80
N ALA A 300 11.54 12.39 -15.59
CA ALA A 300 10.61 13.06 -14.69
C ALA A 300 11.09 12.98 -13.24
N VAL A 301 10.68 13.97 -12.45
CA VAL A 301 10.88 14.00 -11.00
C VAL A 301 9.54 14.30 -10.34
N HIS A 302 9.21 13.51 -9.33
CA HIS A 302 8.04 13.73 -8.48
C HIS A 302 8.50 14.20 -7.11
N SER A 303 7.88 15.26 -6.61
CA SER A 303 8.08 15.68 -5.23
C SER A 303 7.54 14.61 -4.27
N PRO A 304 7.93 14.63 -3.00
CA PRO A 304 7.16 14.01 -1.95
C PRO A 304 5.69 14.41 -2.01
N SER A 305 4.80 13.48 -1.65
CA SER A 305 3.41 13.79 -1.36
C SER A 305 3.29 14.10 0.13
N TYR A 306 2.64 15.22 0.44
CA TYR A 306 2.26 15.60 1.79
C TYR A 306 0.83 15.14 1.99
N ILE A 307 0.62 14.11 2.81
CA ILE A 307 -0.69 13.46 2.99
C ILE A 307 -1.09 13.59 4.45
N SER A 308 -2.29 14.12 4.70
CA SER A 308 -2.93 14.10 6.01
C SER A 308 -3.83 12.88 6.11
N ILE A 309 -3.72 12.12 7.19
CA ILE A 309 -4.47 10.90 7.47
C ILE A 309 -5.33 11.12 8.72
N GLU A 310 -6.58 10.70 8.61
CA GLU A 310 -7.52 10.54 9.72
C GLU A 310 -7.80 9.06 9.88
N GLU A 311 -7.64 8.52 11.09
CA GLU A 311 -7.71 7.11 11.37
C GLU A 311 -8.62 6.82 12.55
N GLU A 312 -9.51 5.85 12.38
CA GLU A 312 -10.34 5.25 13.41
C GLU A 312 -9.86 3.82 13.68
N TYR A 313 -9.68 3.47 14.94
CA TYR A 313 -9.19 2.18 15.36
C TYR A 313 -9.95 1.65 16.57
N THR A 314 -10.37 0.40 16.50
CA THR A 314 -10.99 -0.32 17.62
C THR A 314 -10.43 -1.72 17.71
N THR A 315 -10.38 -2.23 18.94
CA THR A 315 -10.06 -3.63 19.22
C THR A 315 -11.13 -4.27 20.06
N SER A 316 -11.24 -5.59 20.02
CA SER A 316 -12.06 -6.36 20.95
C SER A 316 -11.45 -7.72 21.25
N ILE A 317 -11.64 -8.20 22.46
CA ILE A 317 -11.25 -9.54 22.88
C ILE A 317 -12.51 -10.27 23.34
N GLN A 318 -12.68 -11.48 22.82
CA GLN A 318 -13.68 -12.43 23.30
C GLN A 318 -12.97 -13.66 23.84
N THR A 319 -13.21 -13.98 25.11
CA THR A 319 -12.68 -15.17 25.79
C THR A 319 -13.81 -16.15 26.05
N GLU A 320 -13.63 -17.40 25.66
CA GLU A 320 -14.56 -18.49 25.92
C GLU A 320 -13.92 -19.49 26.89
N PHE A 321 -14.68 -19.88 27.91
CA PHE A 321 -14.21 -20.74 28.99
C PHE A 321 -14.70 -22.19 28.84
N ASN A 322 -13.98 -23.12 29.49
CA ASN A 322 -14.31 -24.54 29.50
C ASN A 322 -15.69 -24.86 30.09
N ASN A 323 -16.24 -23.98 30.91
CA ASN A 323 -17.60 -24.12 31.48
C ASN A 323 -18.72 -23.65 30.53
N GLY A 324 -18.36 -23.16 29.32
CA GLY A 324 -19.30 -22.66 28.29
C GLY A 324 -19.72 -21.20 28.48
N THR A 325 -19.12 -20.45 29.43
CA THR A 325 -19.32 -19.01 29.51
C THR A 325 -18.42 -18.28 28.53
N SER A 326 -18.80 -17.06 28.13
CA SER A 326 -18.01 -16.18 27.25
C SER A 326 -18.07 -14.75 27.77
N ILE A 327 -16.95 -14.06 27.76
CA ILE A 327 -16.83 -12.63 28.10
C ILE A 327 -16.25 -11.93 26.88
N SER A 328 -16.80 -10.77 26.53
CA SER A 328 -16.34 -9.96 25.40
C SER A 328 -16.18 -8.52 25.84
N GLU A 329 -15.01 -7.95 25.58
CA GLU A 329 -14.68 -6.56 25.90
C GLU A 329 -14.12 -5.87 24.67
N SER A 330 -14.43 -4.57 24.53
CA SER A 330 -13.99 -3.75 23.42
C SER A 330 -13.26 -2.51 23.93
N SER A 331 -12.29 -2.05 23.14
CA SER A 331 -11.65 -0.77 23.37
C SER A 331 -12.64 0.39 23.16
N PRO A 332 -12.36 1.58 23.69
CA PRO A 332 -12.96 2.79 23.16
C PRO A 332 -12.58 2.97 21.68
N LEU A 333 -13.34 3.81 20.94
CA LEU A 333 -12.95 4.23 19.61
C LEU A 333 -11.70 5.14 19.73
N GLY A 334 -10.60 4.69 19.15
CA GLY A 334 -9.41 5.52 18.92
C GLY A 334 -9.61 6.39 17.69
N TYR A 335 -9.22 7.65 17.80
CA TYR A 335 -9.23 8.59 16.70
C TYR A 335 -7.89 9.29 16.61
N PHE A 336 -7.20 9.13 15.49
CA PHE A 336 -5.84 9.60 15.31
C PHE A 336 -5.71 10.45 14.07
N ASN A 337 -4.95 11.55 14.20
CA ASN A 337 -4.61 12.43 13.09
C ASN A 337 -3.10 12.54 12.97
N TYR A 338 -2.59 12.19 11.81
CA TYR A 338 -1.16 12.29 11.51
C TYR A 338 -0.91 12.60 10.03
N ASN A 339 0.33 12.90 9.71
CA ASN A 339 0.73 13.23 8.36
C ASN A 339 1.86 12.32 7.90
N ILE A 340 1.85 12.00 6.60
CA ILE A 340 2.90 11.24 5.94
C ILE A 340 3.53 12.11 4.85
N ILE A 341 4.86 12.14 4.84
CA ILE A 341 5.65 12.66 3.72
C ILE A 341 6.21 11.45 2.97
N THR A 342 5.73 11.20 1.75
CA THR A 342 6.23 10.10 0.92
C THR A 342 7.60 10.43 0.33
N PRO A 343 8.38 9.45 -0.15
CA PRO A 343 9.65 9.74 -0.80
C PRO A 343 9.46 10.42 -2.17
N TRP A 344 10.51 11.14 -2.61
CA TRP A 344 10.60 11.60 -3.98
C TRP A 344 10.87 10.45 -4.95
N LYS A 345 10.51 10.63 -6.25
CA LYS A 345 10.76 9.64 -7.31
C LYS A 345 11.48 10.29 -8.49
N ALA A 346 12.41 9.56 -9.08
CA ALA A 346 13.08 9.95 -10.33
C ALA A 346 12.87 8.87 -11.39
N ILE A 347 12.61 9.30 -12.61
CA ILE A 347 12.33 8.42 -13.75
C ILE A 347 13.24 8.84 -14.91
N ALA A 348 13.88 7.85 -15.53
CA ALA A 348 14.60 8.00 -16.79
C ALA A 348 14.06 6.97 -17.80
N SER A 349 13.94 7.39 -19.07
CA SER A 349 13.18 6.60 -20.06
C SER A 349 13.73 6.77 -21.47
N ILE A 350 13.57 5.74 -22.28
CA ILE A 350 13.84 5.77 -23.70
C ILE A 350 12.68 5.13 -24.47
N SER A 351 12.32 5.71 -25.61
CA SER A 351 11.32 5.19 -26.55
C SER A 351 11.86 5.24 -27.95
N THR A 352 11.67 4.18 -28.75
CA THR A 352 12.07 4.15 -30.16
C THR A 352 10.99 3.53 -31.05
N ILE A 353 10.92 4.01 -32.29
CA ILE A 353 9.99 3.51 -33.32
C ILE A 353 10.81 2.85 -34.40
N LEU A 354 10.58 1.56 -34.63
CA LEU A 354 11.16 0.79 -35.72
C LEU A 354 10.20 0.77 -36.92
N ASN A 355 10.72 0.64 -38.13
CA ASN A 355 9.97 0.56 -39.37
C ASN A 355 9.02 1.75 -39.62
N LYS A 356 9.35 2.94 -39.13
CA LYS A 356 8.50 4.13 -39.22
C LYS A 356 8.14 4.50 -40.65
N GLU A 357 9.08 4.34 -41.58
CA GLU A 357 8.94 4.69 -43.01
C GLU A 357 8.57 3.49 -43.87
N SER A 358 8.51 2.29 -43.35
CA SER A 358 8.18 1.09 -44.12
C SER A 358 6.70 1.08 -44.50
N SER A 359 6.41 0.84 -45.76
CA SER A 359 5.06 0.56 -46.27
C SER A 359 4.67 -0.91 -46.15
N ILE A 360 5.63 -1.80 -45.94
CA ILE A 360 5.44 -3.26 -45.94
C ILE A 360 5.47 -3.84 -44.50
N LEU A 361 6.40 -3.35 -43.66
CA LEU A 361 6.58 -3.86 -42.29
C LEU A 361 5.73 -3.05 -41.31
N PRO A 362 5.14 -3.71 -40.29
CA PRO A 362 4.40 -3.01 -39.24
C PRO A 362 5.32 -2.07 -38.47
N LYS A 363 4.77 -0.95 -37.99
CA LYS A 363 5.49 -0.07 -37.08
C LYS A 363 5.55 -0.72 -35.70
N ILE A 364 6.74 -0.73 -35.11
CA ILE A 364 6.97 -1.26 -33.77
C ILE A 364 7.48 -0.13 -32.88
N ILE A 365 6.83 0.05 -31.75
CA ILE A 365 7.24 0.99 -30.69
C ILE A 365 7.82 0.17 -29.55
N LEU A 366 9.02 0.54 -29.08
CA LEU A 366 9.67 -0.08 -27.92
C LEU A 366 9.97 1.00 -26.88
N ASN A 367 9.72 0.69 -25.61
CA ASN A 367 9.98 1.57 -24.49
C ASN A 367 10.73 0.84 -23.38
N ALA A 368 11.57 1.56 -22.65
CA ALA A 368 12.19 1.10 -21.43
C ALA A 368 12.29 2.27 -20.45
N ASP A 369 11.93 2.01 -19.20
CA ASP A 369 11.96 2.98 -18.10
C ASP A 369 12.71 2.38 -16.93
N ILE A 370 13.44 3.25 -16.23
CA ILE A 370 13.99 3.01 -14.89
C ILE A 370 13.43 4.07 -13.95
N GLU A 371 12.92 3.64 -12.81
CA GLU A 371 12.42 4.51 -11.74
C GLU A 371 13.18 4.19 -10.46
N GLN A 372 13.56 5.23 -9.73
CA GLN A 372 14.23 5.11 -8.46
C GLN A 372 13.47 5.88 -7.38
N THR A 373 13.26 5.20 -6.24
CA THR A 373 12.59 5.74 -5.06
C THR A 373 13.32 5.25 -3.82
N ASP A 374 13.66 6.13 -2.91
CA ASP A 374 14.27 5.76 -1.63
C ASP A 374 13.22 5.87 -0.51
N TYR A 375 12.69 4.73 -0.09
CA TYR A 375 11.63 4.65 0.91
C TYR A 375 12.11 5.01 2.32
N SER A 376 13.41 5.04 2.59
CA SER A 376 13.97 5.49 3.87
C SER A 376 13.75 7.00 4.14
N PHE A 377 13.38 7.77 3.10
CA PHE A 377 13.00 9.17 3.25
C PHE A 377 11.54 9.42 3.64
N THR A 378 10.72 8.38 3.71
CA THR A 378 9.35 8.50 4.22
C THR A 378 9.38 8.98 5.67
N ARG A 379 8.47 9.89 6.06
CA ARG A 379 8.37 10.40 7.43
C ARG A 379 6.92 10.49 7.86
N MET A 380 6.70 10.16 9.14
CA MET A 380 5.44 10.36 9.84
C MET A 380 5.60 11.48 10.88
N TYR A 381 4.60 12.31 11.05
CA TYR A 381 4.58 13.38 12.06
C TYR A 381 3.16 13.76 12.46
N SER A 382 3.00 14.23 13.69
CA SER A 382 1.75 14.77 14.23
C SER A 382 2.08 15.87 15.25
N ASP A 383 1.11 16.74 15.51
CA ASP A 383 1.22 17.77 16.55
C ASP A 383 1.05 17.17 17.96
N TYR A 384 0.48 15.97 18.07
CA TYR A 384 0.11 15.33 19.32
C TYR A 384 0.99 14.15 19.71
N TYR A 385 1.71 13.56 18.77
CA TYR A 385 2.54 12.37 18.97
C TYR A 385 3.86 12.49 18.21
N GLN A 386 4.96 12.09 18.88
CA GLN A 386 6.30 12.06 18.28
C GLN A 386 6.56 10.69 17.67
N PHE A 387 6.50 10.59 16.36
CA PHE A 387 6.81 9.37 15.59
C PHE A 387 8.32 9.07 15.53
N SER A 388 9.02 9.11 16.68
CA SER A 388 10.48 8.91 16.70
C SER A 388 10.86 7.48 16.36
N ASP A 389 10.18 6.52 16.97
CA ASP A 389 10.47 5.10 16.88
C ASP A 389 10.05 4.56 15.51
N GLU A 390 8.88 4.96 15.01
CA GLU A 390 8.38 4.62 13.67
C GLU A 390 9.29 5.21 12.59
N ASN A 391 9.76 6.44 12.75
CA ASN A 391 10.70 7.07 11.81
C ASN A 391 12.10 6.43 11.86
N GLU A 392 12.53 5.91 13.02
CA GLU A 392 13.75 5.12 13.15
C GLU A 392 13.58 3.75 12.48
N ALA A 393 12.43 3.08 12.69
CA ALA A 393 12.08 1.84 12.01
C ALA A 393 12.04 2.02 10.47
N ILE A 394 11.38 3.07 9.96
CA ILE A 394 11.37 3.43 8.53
C ILE A 394 12.81 3.57 8.00
N ASN A 395 13.67 4.32 8.71
CA ASN A 395 15.04 4.52 8.28
C ASN A 395 15.89 3.25 8.33
N THR A 396 15.59 2.34 9.25
CA THR A 396 16.34 1.08 9.42
C THR A 396 15.89 0.00 8.44
N LEU A 397 14.58 -0.18 8.28
CA LEU A 397 14.00 -1.28 7.49
C LEU A 397 13.93 -0.96 5.99
N TYR A 398 13.67 0.31 5.61
CA TYR A 398 13.44 0.68 4.22
C TYR A 398 14.67 1.29 3.56
N GLY A 399 14.75 1.10 2.24
CA GLY A 399 15.87 1.59 1.41
C GLY A 399 15.43 1.98 0.01
N THR A 400 16.42 2.08 -0.87
CA THR A 400 16.22 2.47 -2.26
C THR A 400 15.71 1.29 -3.09
N ALA A 401 14.54 1.44 -3.70
CA ALA A 401 14.01 0.53 -4.69
C ALA A 401 14.24 1.05 -6.11
N THR A 402 14.64 0.15 -7.00
CA THR A 402 14.80 0.43 -8.44
C THR A 402 13.79 -0.39 -9.22
N ASN A 403 12.87 0.28 -9.92
CA ASN A 403 11.87 -0.33 -10.76
C ASN A 403 12.30 -0.26 -12.22
N ILE A 404 12.14 -1.37 -12.96
CA ILE A 404 12.45 -1.47 -14.39
C ILE A 404 11.18 -1.86 -15.14
N ARG A 405 10.84 -1.11 -16.17
CA ARG A 405 9.67 -1.38 -17.02
C ARG A 405 10.06 -1.42 -18.48
N ILE A 406 9.52 -2.38 -19.21
CA ILE A 406 9.74 -2.55 -20.65
C ILE A 406 8.39 -2.78 -21.30
N GLY A 407 8.12 -2.07 -22.39
CA GLY A 407 6.88 -2.19 -23.14
C GLY A 407 7.09 -2.11 -24.64
N GLY A 408 6.20 -2.76 -25.37
CA GLY A 408 6.18 -2.73 -26.83
C GLY A 408 4.77 -2.68 -27.40
N GLU A 409 4.62 -1.97 -28.53
CA GLU A 409 3.39 -1.92 -29.31
C GLU A 409 3.71 -2.16 -30.78
N THR A 410 2.95 -3.05 -31.41
CA THR A 410 2.99 -3.26 -32.87
C THR A 410 1.70 -2.72 -33.50
N LEU A 411 1.84 -1.84 -34.51
CA LEU A 411 0.71 -1.21 -35.20
C LEU A 411 0.47 -1.91 -36.55
N ILE A 412 -0.67 -2.59 -36.63
CA ILE A 412 -1.17 -3.24 -37.87
C ILE A 412 -2.58 -2.68 -38.10
N TYR A 413 -2.65 -1.47 -38.67
CA TYR A 413 -3.90 -0.72 -38.79
C TYR A 413 -5.10 -1.56 -39.24
N PRO A 414 -6.26 -1.50 -38.60
CA PRO A 414 -6.60 -0.63 -37.44
C PRO A 414 -6.22 -1.22 -36.08
N PHE A 415 -5.54 -2.35 -36.03
CA PHE A 415 -5.22 -3.10 -34.82
C PHE A 415 -3.89 -2.68 -34.21
N LYS A 416 -3.81 -2.77 -32.86
CA LYS A 416 -2.61 -2.58 -32.08
C LYS A 416 -2.45 -3.78 -31.12
N ILE A 417 -1.24 -4.33 -31.09
CA ILE A 417 -0.89 -5.44 -30.19
C ILE A 417 0.18 -4.94 -29.24
N ARG A 418 0.01 -5.17 -27.94
CA ARG A 418 0.88 -4.66 -26.90
C ARG A 418 1.34 -5.77 -25.98
N ALA A 419 2.56 -5.64 -25.47
CA ALA A 419 3.09 -6.48 -24.41
C ALA A 419 3.98 -5.64 -23.48
N GLY A 420 4.05 -6.02 -22.21
CA GLY A 420 4.83 -5.32 -21.23
C GLY A 420 5.32 -6.23 -20.10
N TYR A 421 6.40 -5.79 -19.50
CA TYR A 421 7.04 -6.39 -18.33
C TYR A 421 7.47 -5.31 -17.35
N ALA A 422 7.22 -5.52 -16.07
CA ALA A 422 7.72 -4.66 -15.02
C ALA A 422 8.29 -5.48 -13.87
N LEU A 423 9.45 -5.06 -13.39
CA LEU A 423 10.12 -5.57 -12.20
C LEU A 423 10.22 -4.44 -11.16
N TYR A 424 9.76 -4.68 -9.96
CA TYR A 424 9.82 -3.74 -8.85
C TYR A 424 10.90 -4.16 -7.86
N GLY A 425 11.77 -3.23 -7.51
CA GLY A 425 12.76 -3.41 -6.46
C GLY A 425 12.12 -3.50 -5.08
N SER A 426 12.80 -4.20 -4.16
CA SER A 426 12.36 -4.26 -2.77
C SER A 426 12.48 -2.90 -2.10
N PRO A 427 11.44 -2.41 -1.41
CA PRO A 427 11.56 -1.29 -0.49
C PRO A 427 12.26 -1.67 0.82
N LEU A 428 12.32 -2.97 1.16
CA LEU A 428 12.95 -3.52 2.36
C LEU A 428 14.44 -3.80 2.09
N LYS A 429 15.31 -3.41 3.02
CA LYS A 429 16.77 -3.61 2.89
C LYS A 429 17.18 -5.07 2.92
N ASP A 430 16.61 -5.86 3.83
CA ASP A 430 17.08 -7.20 4.16
C ASP A 430 16.14 -8.34 3.74
N PHE A 431 15.14 -8.04 2.89
CA PHE A 431 14.23 -9.07 2.42
C PHE A 431 14.70 -9.68 1.09
N ALA A 432 15.60 -10.69 1.18
CA ALA A 432 16.18 -11.38 0.01
C ALA A 432 15.16 -12.14 -0.87
N GLU A 433 13.98 -12.47 -0.31
CA GLU A 433 12.94 -13.22 -1.03
C GLU A 433 11.88 -12.31 -1.70
N TYR A 434 12.03 -10.99 -1.57
CA TYR A 434 11.10 -10.05 -2.19
C TYR A 434 11.02 -10.27 -3.70
N GLN A 435 9.81 -10.40 -4.18
CA GLN A 435 9.52 -10.51 -5.60
C GLN A 435 8.24 -9.73 -5.92
N ASN A 436 8.35 -8.77 -6.84
CA ASN A 436 7.18 -8.05 -7.37
C ASN A 436 7.37 -7.87 -8.87
N VAL A 437 6.66 -8.67 -9.66
CA VAL A 437 6.81 -8.75 -11.11
C VAL A 437 5.45 -8.69 -11.79
N THR A 438 5.33 -7.88 -12.84
CA THR A 438 4.12 -7.76 -13.65
C THR A 438 4.39 -8.17 -15.11
N TYR A 439 3.53 -9.03 -15.63
CA TYR A 439 3.43 -9.34 -17.07
C TYR A 439 2.12 -8.77 -17.60
N SER A 440 2.14 -8.16 -18.78
CA SER A 440 0.95 -7.56 -19.36
C SER A 440 0.89 -7.73 -20.86
N CYS A 441 -0.34 -7.75 -21.39
CA CYS A 441 -0.61 -7.75 -22.83
C CYS A 441 -1.91 -6.99 -23.12
N GLY A 442 -2.11 -6.61 -24.37
CA GLY A 442 -3.33 -5.91 -24.78
C GLY A 442 -3.51 -5.82 -26.28
N LEU A 443 -4.75 -5.60 -26.64
CA LEU A 443 -5.20 -5.36 -28.01
C LEU A 443 -5.92 -4.03 -28.09
N GLY A 444 -5.76 -3.33 -29.18
CA GLY A 444 -6.45 -2.06 -29.44
C GLY A 444 -6.98 -1.97 -30.85
N VAL A 445 -8.07 -1.22 -31.01
CA VAL A 445 -8.65 -0.85 -32.31
C VAL A 445 -8.84 0.65 -32.38
N ASP A 446 -8.42 1.27 -33.47
CA ASP A 446 -8.48 2.72 -33.65
C ASP A 446 -9.37 3.06 -34.84
N PHE A 447 -10.43 3.85 -34.63
CA PHE A 447 -11.40 4.30 -35.64
C PHE A 447 -11.42 5.83 -35.70
N SER A 448 -10.32 6.44 -36.11
CA SER A 448 -10.20 7.91 -36.22
C SER A 448 -10.52 8.66 -34.92
N ASN A 449 -11.79 8.87 -34.66
CA ASN A 449 -12.27 9.67 -33.48
C ASN A 449 -12.55 8.83 -32.23
N VAL A 450 -12.61 7.50 -32.37
CA VAL A 450 -12.91 6.59 -31.26
C VAL A 450 -11.87 5.47 -31.24
N PHE A 451 -11.41 5.10 -30.08
CA PHE A 451 -10.62 3.89 -29.91
C PHE A 451 -11.13 3.05 -28.76
N PHE A 452 -10.90 1.77 -28.87
CA PHE A 452 -11.20 0.78 -27.84
C PHE A 452 -10.00 -0.13 -27.63
N ASP A 453 -9.58 -0.23 -26.39
CA ASP A 453 -8.48 -1.09 -25.98
C ASP A 453 -8.96 -2.09 -24.93
N ILE A 454 -8.47 -3.32 -24.97
CA ILE A 454 -8.64 -4.34 -23.94
C ILE A 454 -7.26 -4.87 -23.54
N GLY A 455 -7.04 -5.04 -22.25
CA GLY A 455 -5.76 -5.50 -21.71
C GLY A 455 -5.93 -6.47 -20.56
N TYR A 456 -4.86 -7.21 -20.31
CA TYR A 456 -4.74 -8.13 -19.23
C TYR A 456 -3.35 -8.03 -18.61
N SER A 457 -3.28 -7.98 -17.29
CA SER A 457 -2.01 -7.99 -16.56
C SER A 457 -2.06 -8.97 -15.38
N ILE A 458 -0.93 -9.56 -15.09
CA ILE A 458 -0.73 -10.42 -13.92
C ILE A 458 0.46 -9.87 -13.14
N ASN A 459 0.23 -9.50 -11.90
CA ASN A 459 1.27 -9.15 -10.94
C ASN A 459 1.45 -10.29 -9.95
N HIS A 460 2.69 -10.67 -9.71
CA HIS A 460 3.10 -11.60 -8.65
C HIS A 460 3.88 -10.84 -7.60
N ASN A 461 3.40 -10.86 -6.38
CA ASN A 461 4.02 -10.21 -5.24
C ASN A 461 4.25 -11.23 -4.11
N LYS A 462 5.43 -11.17 -3.49
CA LYS A 462 5.81 -12.00 -2.35
C LYS A 462 6.18 -11.08 -1.18
N THR A 463 5.50 -11.26 -0.05
CA THR A 463 5.70 -10.47 1.17
C THR A 463 5.73 -11.40 2.38
N ASN A 464 6.13 -10.87 3.53
CA ASN A 464 6.05 -11.54 4.83
C ASN A 464 4.94 -10.92 5.68
N GLU A 465 4.38 -11.72 6.59
CA GLU A 465 3.41 -11.31 7.60
C GLU A 465 3.65 -12.08 8.88
N SER A 466 3.67 -11.40 10.02
CA SER A 466 3.76 -12.04 11.34
C SER A 466 2.39 -12.44 11.87
N MET A 467 2.34 -13.43 12.77
CA MET A 467 1.10 -13.78 13.46
C MET A 467 0.66 -12.66 14.40
N TYR A 468 1.49 -12.24 15.35
CA TYR A 468 1.23 -11.15 16.29
C TYR A 468 2.52 -10.45 16.77
N ASN A 469 3.66 -11.12 16.83
CA ASN A 469 4.93 -10.53 17.20
C ASN A 469 6.01 -10.82 16.14
N PRO A 470 6.46 -9.80 15.36
CA PRO A 470 7.42 -10.01 14.28
C PRO A 470 8.81 -10.44 14.76
N ASP A 471 9.17 -10.17 16.02
CA ASP A 471 10.50 -10.45 16.58
C ASP A 471 10.62 -11.87 17.15
N GLU A 472 9.52 -12.48 17.59
CA GLU A 472 9.51 -13.75 18.29
C GLU A 472 8.91 -14.91 17.48
N GLU A 473 8.09 -14.59 16.46
CA GLU A 473 7.35 -15.59 15.70
C GLU A 473 7.91 -15.79 14.29
N PRO A 474 7.83 -17.01 13.74
CA PRO A 474 8.15 -17.22 12.34
C PRO A 474 7.17 -16.49 11.44
N ASN A 475 7.69 -15.70 10.52
CA ASN A 475 6.89 -14.98 9.55
C ASN A 475 6.27 -15.91 8.52
N ALA A 476 4.97 -15.74 8.25
CA ALA A 476 4.32 -16.37 7.12
C ALA A 476 4.75 -15.72 5.80
N ILE A 477 4.96 -16.54 4.78
CA ILE A 477 5.21 -16.07 3.42
C ILE A 477 3.86 -15.92 2.72
N LEU A 478 3.57 -14.73 2.21
CA LEU A 478 2.39 -14.44 1.42
C LEU A 478 2.76 -14.33 -0.06
N ASN A 479 2.20 -15.22 -0.88
CA ASN A 479 2.29 -15.15 -2.33
C ASN A 479 0.96 -14.61 -2.88
N SER A 480 0.96 -13.34 -3.30
CA SER A 480 -0.22 -12.70 -3.90
C SER A 480 -0.07 -12.66 -5.42
N LYS A 481 -1.13 -13.07 -6.10
CA LYS A 481 -1.30 -12.98 -7.55
C LYS A 481 -2.50 -12.07 -7.83
N ARG A 482 -2.25 -10.94 -8.47
CA ARG A 482 -3.27 -9.98 -8.88
C ARG A 482 -3.42 -10.07 -10.40
N ALA A 483 -4.56 -10.59 -10.86
CA ALA A 483 -4.90 -10.73 -12.27
C ALA A 483 -5.96 -9.69 -12.65
N GLN A 484 -5.60 -8.71 -13.49
CA GLN A 484 -6.44 -7.58 -13.87
C GLN A 484 -6.85 -7.66 -15.34
N ALA A 485 -8.14 -7.53 -15.59
CA ALA A 485 -8.70 -7.25 -16.91
C ALA A 485 -9.15 -5.79 -16.96
N ILE A 486 -8.73 -5.06 -17.99
CA ILE A 486 -8.98 -3.63 -18.16
C ILE A 486 -9.45 -3.32 -19.57
N CYS A 487 -10.39 -2.38 -19.69
CA CYS A 487 -10.84 -1.82 -20.96
C CYS A 487 -10.65 -0.31 -20.95
N THR A 488 -10.34 0.30 -22.10
CA THR A 488 -10.34 1.76 -22.27
C THR A 488 -11.19 2.15 -23.45
N PHE A 489 -12.08 3.08 -23.21
CA PHE A 489 -12.84 3.79 -24.27
C PHE A 489 -12.28 5.20 -24.38
N GLY A 490 -11.94 5.61 -25.60
CA GLY A 490 -11.42 6.95 -25.86
C GLY A 490 -12.11 7.63 -27.04
N PHE A 491 -12.33 8.92 -26.88
CA PHE A 491 -12.93 9.80 -27.89
C PHE A 491 -11.97 10.95 -28.19
N ARG A 492 -11.68 11.18 -29.47
CA ARG A 492 -10.83 12.28 -29.98
C ARG A 492 -11.66 13.28 -30.77
N PHE A 493 -11.38 14.55 -30.60
CA PHE A 493 -12.09 15.64 -31.25
C PHE A 493 -11.23 16.92 -31.42
#